data_1a0130f7b7a04cdc890f3bc30b91070e
#
_entry.id   1a0130f7b7a04cdc890f3bc30b91070e
#
_cell.length_a   1.000
_cell.length_b   1.000
_cell.length_c   1.000
_cell.angle_alpha   90.00
_cell.angle_beta   90.00
_cell.angle_gamma   90.00
#
_symmetry.space_group_name_H-M   'P 1'
#
loop_
_entity.id
_entity.type
_entity.pdbx_description
1 polymer ?
#
loop_
_entity_poly.entity_id
_entity_poly.type
_entity_poly.pdbx_seq_one_letter_code
_entity_poly.pdbx_strand_id
1 'polypeptide(L)'
;MPLLSIEELSNASPIFRGCAGKKFAQSLLRLFRVEKVNQLYDNNYQYKGPEFASHILQDIGVDYQVGGLENLNNLPEGAFITISNHPYGSIDGIILVDLFAHINPDFKVMVNNFLSRIEPLNENFIAVTPTGKRREAATKESIAGVRNAIKQLKDGKPLGIFPSGAVSDLSLKEGCIRDREWQEAIIRLIKKARVSIVPVRFFDGNSKFYYNLGLIDWKVRLLRLPSEVFNKRGKEVRVGIGSPILPQEQEGYSDINDYRTFLRESVYKMELPTDFEFISKIRP
;
A
#
# COMPACT_ATOMS: atom_id res chain seq x y z
N MET A 1 -13.41 -14.77 10.57
CA MET A 1 -13.32 -13.79 11.70
C MET A 1 -13.42 -12.39 11.12
N PRO A 2 -14.22 -11.48 11.66
CA PRO A 2 -14.33 -10.15 11.09
C PRO A 2 -12.98 -9.41 11.18
N LEU A 3 -12.55 -8.76 10.11
CA LEU A 3 -11.33 -7.97 10.07
C LEU A 3 -11.39 -6.76 11.02
N LEU A 4 -12.60 -6.25 11.28
CA LEU A 4 -12.88 -5.17 12.22
C LEU A 4 -14.16 -5.51 13.01
N SER A 5 -14.08 -5.44 14.35
CA SER A 5 -15.21 -5.76 15.24
C SER A 5 -15.56 -4.61 16.18
N ILE A 6 -16.78 -4.66 16.74
CA ILE A 6 -17.23 -3.70 17.76
C ILE A 6 -16.35 -3.79 19.02
N GLU A 7 -15.87 -4.99 19.36
CA GLU A 7 -14.99 -5.19 20.51
C GLU A 7 -13.67 -4.44 20.34
N GLU A 8 -13.10 -4.47 19.14
CA GLU A 8 -11.86 -3.74 18.84
C GLU A 8 -12.05 -2.23 18.95
N LEU A 9 -13.15 -1.69 18.44
CA LEU A 9 -13.48 -0.28 18.65
C LEU A 9 -13.66 0.05 20.12
N SER A 10 -14.32 -0.82 20.89
CA SER A 10 -14.53 -0.65 22.34
C SER A 10 -13.22 -0.71 23.13
N ASN A 11 -12.25 -1.49 22.66
CA ASN A 11 -10.90 -1.56 23.23
C ASN A 11 -10.05 -0.34 22.84
N ALA A 12 -10.22 0.16 21.62
CA ALA A 12 -9.48 1.30 21.10
C ALA A 12 -9.90 2.64 21.73
N SER A 13 -11.19 2.79 22.12
CA SER A 13 -11.67 4.04 22.72
C SER A 13 -12.82 3.83 23.71
N PRO A 14 -12.77 4.51 24.88
CA PRO A 14 -13.86 4.47 25.88
C PRO A 14 -15.22 4.94 25.36
N ILE A 15 -15.27 5.79 24.33
CA ILE A 15 -16.49 6.31 23.70
C ILE A 15 -17.38 5.18 23.16
N PHE A 16 -16.78 4.06 22.77
CA PHE A 16 -17.49 2.90 22.21
C PHE A 16 -17.90 1.86 23.28
N ARG A 17 -17.69 2.15 24.57
CA ARG A 17 -18.05 1.27 25.68
C ARG A 17 -19.49 1.49 26.13
N GLY A 18 -20.05 0.48 26.82
CA GLY A 18 -21.44 0.52 27.28
C GLY A 18 -22.48 0.36 26.17
N CYS A 19 -23.76 0.34 26.51
CA CYS A 19 -24.85 0.07 25.56
C CYS A 19 -24.96 1.18 24.46
N ALA A 20 -24.90 2.43 24.87
CA ALA A 20 -24.94 3.57 23.93
C ALA A 20 -23.70 3.63 23.02
N GLY A 21 -22.50 3.41 23.61
CA GLY A 21 -21.25 3.38 22.87
C GLY A 21 -21.20 2.25 21.83
N LYS A 22 -21.69 1.06 22.16
CA LYS A 22 -21.80 -0.07 21.22
C LYS A 22 -22.77 0.22 20.08
N LYS A 23 -23.94 0.84 20.34
CA LYS A 23 -24.88 1.26 19.29
C LYS A 23 -24.24 2.31 18.37
N PHE A 24 -23.50 3.25 18.92
CA PHE A 24 -22.76 4.24 18.14
C PHE A 24 -21.67 3.59 17.27
N ALA A 25 -20.90 2.66 17.84
CA ALA A 25 -19.92 1.87 17.08
C ALA A 25 -20.58 1.10 15.93
N GLN A 26 -21.73 0.43 16.17
CA GLN A 26 -22.49 -0.25 15.11
C GLN A 26 -22.92 0.70 13.99
N SER A 27 -23.43 1.88 14.35
CA SER A 27 -23.83 2.89 13.36
C SER A 27 -22.64 3.35 12.53
N LEU A 28 -21.47 3.56 13.13
CA LEU A 28 -20.24 3.91 12.42
C LEU A 28 -19.76 2.78 11.50
N LEU A 29 -19.74 1.53 11.98
CA LEU A 29 -19.33 0.38 11.17
C LEU A 29 -20.23 0.21 9.93
N ARG A 30 -21.55 0.43 10.08
CA ARG A 30 -22.50 0.44 8.96
C ARG A 30 -22.27 1.60 8.00
N LEU A 31 -22.12 2.83 8.55
CA LEU A 31 -21.89 4.05 7.77
C LEU A 31 -20.62 3.93 6.92
N PHE A 32 -19.56 3.34 7.47
CA PHE A 32 -18.28 3.14 6.79
C PHE A 32 -18.18 1.82 6.03
N ARG A 33 -19.28 1.05 5.93
CA ARG A 33 -19.35 -0.20 5.14
C ARG A 33 -18.38 -1.28 5.59
N VAL A 34 -18.01 -1.30 6.88
CA VAL A 34 -17.08 -2.31 7.42
C VAL A 34 -17.64 -3.72 7.28
N GLU A 35 -18.96 -3.89 7.46
CA GLU A 35 -19.64 -5.18 7.25
C GLU A 35 -19.43 -5.69 5.81
N LYS A 36 -19.42 -4.80 4.81
CA LYS A 36 -19.15 -5.18 3.42
C LYS A 36 -17.69 -5.62 3.21
N VAL A 37 -16.73 -5.00 3.90
CA VAL A 37 -15.32 -5.45 3.86
C VAL A 37 -15.18 -6.83 4.48
N ASN A 38 -15.85 -7.08 5.62
CA ASN A 38 -15.85 -8.41 6.22
C ASN A 38 -16.48 -9.46 5.30
N GLN A 39 -17.62 -9.14 4.66
CA GLN A 39 -18.24 -10.04 3.67
C GLN A 39 -17.33 -10.30 2.46
N LEU A 40 -16.69 -9.24 1.94
CA LEU A 40 -15.71 -9.35 0.84
C LEU A 40 -14.57 -10.29 1.23
N TYR A 41 -14.06 -10.17 2.44
CA TYR A 41 -13.02 -11.05 2.97
C TYR A 41 -13.52 -12.51 3.10
N ASP A 42 -14.67 -12.72 3.72
CA ASP A 42 -15.23 -14.06 3.97
C ASP A 42 -15.56 -14.78 2.63
N ASN A 43 -16.09 -14.05 1.64
CA ASN A 43 -16.41 -14.61 0.32
C ASN A 43 -15.16 -15.08 -0.45
N ASN A 44 -14.00 -14.51 -0.15
CA ASN A 44 -12.75 -14.79 -0.87
C ASN A 44 -11.72 -15.57 -0.05
N TYR A 45 -12.03 -15.93 1.19
CA TYR A 45 -11.08 -16.54 2.14
C TYR A 45 -10.43 -17.84 1.64
N GLN A 46 -11.10 -18.57 0.73
CA GLN A 46 -10.59 -19.80 0.14
C GLN A 46 -9.40 -19.59 -0.82
N TYR A 47 -9.26 -18.40 -1.38
CA TYR A 47 -8.14 -18.02 -2.25
C TYR A 47 -6.94 -17.57 -1.41
N LYS A 48 -5.73 -17.61 -1.98
CA LYS A 48 -4.50 -17.18 -1.29
C LYS A 48 -3.61 -16.37 -2.22
N GLY A 49 -2.78 -15.54 -1.64
CA GLY A 49 -1.78 -14.77 -2.36
C GLY A 49 -2.37 -13.90 -3.47
N PRO A 50 -1.77 -13.92 -4.67
CA PRO A 50 -2.23 -13.11 -5.80
C PRO A 50 -3.65 -13.47 -6.24
N GLU A 51 -4.07 -14.73 -6.13
CA GLU A 51 -5.45 -15.14 -6.45
C GLU A 51 -6.47 -14.45 -5.52
N PHE A 52 -6.19 -14.39 -4.22
CA PHE A 52 -7.04 -13.64 -3.30
C PHE A 52 -7.11 -12.16 -3.70
N ALA A 53 -5.97 -11.55 -4.06
CA ALA A 53 -5.92 -10.16 -4.49
C ALA A 53 -6.76 -9.92 -5.75
N SER A 54 -6.66 -10.80 -6.77
CA SER A 54 -7.46 -10.74 -7.99
C SER A 54 -8.96 -10.81 -7.71
N HIS A 55 -9.40 -11.78 -6.91
CA HIS A 55 -10.81 -11.97 -6.57
C HIS A 55 -11.36 -10.75 -5.77
N ILE A 56 -10.59 -10.21 -4.83
CA ILE A 56 -10.97 -8.97 -4.13
C ILE A 56 -11.18 -7.82 -5.11
N LEU A 57 -10.26 -7.60 -6.05
CA LEU A 57 -10.36 -6.52 -7.04
C LEU A 57 -11.56 -6.73 -7.96
N GLN A 58 -11.80 -7.97 -8.40
CA GLN A 58 -12.95 -8.33 -9.24
C GLN A 58 -14.28 -8.07 -8.51
N ASP A 59 -14.43 -8.51 -7.27
CA ASP A 59 -15.66 -8.34 -6.48
C ASP A 59 -15.98 -6.87 -6.22
N ILE A 60 -14.97 -6.03 -5.98
CA ILE A 60 -15.18 -4.59 -5.84
C ILE A 60 -15.37 -3.88 -7.19
N GLY A 61 -15.21 -4.60 -8.31
CA GLY A 61 -15.38 -4.09 -9.67
C GLY A 61 -14.26 -3.15 -10.10
N VAL A 62 -13.02 -3.46 -9.74
CA VAL A 62 -11.80 -2.76 -10.15
C VAL A 62 -11.05 -3.61 -11.16
N ASP A 63 -11.06 -3.17 -12.41
CA ASP A 63 -10.18 -3.64 -13.47
C ASP A 63 -9.16 -2.51 -13.72
N TYR A 64 -8.02 -2.57 -13.04
CA TYR A 64 -7.04 -1.50 -13.12
C TYR A 64 -6.23 -1.58 -14.41
N GLN A 65 -5.71 -0.44 -14.83
CA GLN A 65 -4.88 -0.30 -16.03
C GLN A 65 -3.41 -0.21 -15.62
N VAL A 66 -2.55 -0.91 -16.36
CA VAL A 66 -1.10 -0.89 -16.19
C VAL A 66 -0.47 -0.25 -17.41
N GLY A 67 0.40 0.74 -17.18
CA GLY A 67 1.21 1.37 -18.22
C GLY A 67 2.70 1.20 -17.94
N GLY A 68 3.54 1.39 -18.97
CA GLY A 68 4.95 1.05 -18.89
C GLY A 68 5.15 -0.46 -19.01
N LEU A 69 4.42 -1.10 -19.93
CA LEU A 69 4.40 -2.56 -20.10
C LEU A 69 5.78 -3.11 -20.48
N GLU A 70 6.59 -2.34 -21.20
CA GLU A 70 7.97 -2.72 -21.49
C GLU A 70 8.77 -2.92 -20.19
N ASN A 71 8.65 -2.00 -19.22
CA ASN A 71 9.33 -2.10 -17.94
C ASN A 71 8.81 -3.27 -17.10
N LEU A 72 7.50 -3.54 -17.18
CA LEU A 72 6.88 -4.69 -16.50
C LEU A 72 7.40 -6.02 -17.05
N ASN A 73 7.58 -6.10 -18.36
CA ASN A 73 8.09 -7.31 -19.03
C ASN A 73 9.61 -7.50 -18.84
N ASN A 74 10.33 -6.42 -18.48
CA ASN A 74 11.77 -6.41 -18.26
C ASN A 74 12.13 -6.13 -16.79
N LEU A 75 11.40 -6.69 -15.84
CA LEU A 75 11.72 -6.57 -14.42
C LEU A 75 13.10 -7.16 -14.12
N PRO A 76 13.84 -6.58 -13.16
CA PRO A 76 15.14 -7.12 -12.76
C PRO A 76 15.01 -8.56 -12.26
N GLU A 77 15.97 -9.42 -12.65
CA GLU A 77 16.04 -10.77 -12.11
C GLU A 77 16.44 -10.78 -10.63
N GLY A 78 15.91 -11.71 -9.88
CA GLY A 78 16.22 -11.88 -8.46
C GLY A 78 15.59 -10.79 -7.57
N ALA A 79 16.40 -10.25 -6.64
CA ALA A 79 15.92 -9.23 -5.72
C ALA A 79 15.81 -7.85 -6.37
N PHE A 80 14.66 -7.25 -6.26
CA PHE A 80 14.45 -5.82 -6.56
C PHE A 80 13.46 -5.21 -5.54
N ILE A 81 13.40 -3.89 -5.48
CA ILE A 81 12.46 -3.16 -4.64
C ILE A 81 11.52 -2.36 -5.52
N THR A 82 10.21 -2.55 -5.38
CA THR A 82 9.25 -1.56 -5.90
C THR A 82 9.05 -0.45 -4.88
N ILE A 83 9.12 0.81 -5.31
CA ILE A 83 8.80 1.98 -4.50
C ILE A 83 7.57 2.67 -5.07
N SER A 84 6.57 2.95 -4.24
CA SER A 84 5.29 3.49 -4.71
C SER A 84 4.80 4.64 -3.86
N ASN A 85 4.04 5.58 -4.48
CA ASN A 85 3.13 6.44 -3.74
C ASN A 85 1.93 5.63 -3.22
N HIS A 86 1.21 6.18 -2.22
CA HIS A 86 0.18 5.43 -1.48
C HIS A 86 -1.17 6.16 -1.43
N PRO A 87 -1.80 6.47 -2.59
CA PRO A 87 -2.99 7.33 -2.61
C PRO A 87 -4.26 6.66 -2.08
N TYR A 88 -4.41 5.35 -2.22
CA TYR A 88 -5.62 4.66 -1.81
C TYR A 88 -5.59 4.21 -0.35
N GLY A 89 -4.42 3.83 0.19
CA GLY A 89 -4.27 3.34 1.56
C GLY A 89 -4.85 1.94 1.80
N SER A 90 -5.33 1.28 0.77
CA SER A 90 -5.95 -0.05 0.83
C SER A 90 -5.67 -0.86 -0.42
N ILE A 91 -6.31 -0.53 -1.54
CA ILE A 91 -6.23 -1.33 -2.78
C ILE A 91 -4.86 -1.23 -3.48
N ASP A 92 -4.08 -0.21 -3.26
CA ASP A 92 -2.72 -0.09 -3.82
C ASP A 92 -1.81 -1.24 -3.38
N GLY A 93 -1.85 -1.64 -2.10
CA GLY A 93 -1.14 -2.83 -1.65
C GLY A 93 -1.68 -4.14 -2.26
N ILE A 94 -3.00 -4.25 -2.43
CA ILE A 94 -3.65 -5.38 -3.09
C ILE A 94 -3.24 -5.44 -4.57
N ILE A 95 -3.25 -4.30 -5.27
CA ILE A 95 -2.80 -4.20 -6.67
C ILE A 95 -1.33 -4.59 -6.82
N LEU A 96 -0.44 -4.17 -5.90
CA LEU A 96 0.96 -4.60 -5.97
C LEU A 96 1.11 -6.12 -5.83
N VAL A 97 0.36 -6.75 -4.90
CA VAL A 97 0.38 -8.21 -4.76
C VAL A 97 -0.21 -8.86 -6.02
N ASP A 98 -1.37 -8.38 -6.48
CA ASP A 98 -2.01 -8.90 -7.69
C ASP A 98 -1.11 -8.82 -8.92
N LEU A 99 -0.42 -7.69 -9.11
CA LEU A 99 0.43 -7.48 -10.29
C LEU A 99 1.76 -8.25 -10.20
N PHE A 100 2.50 -8.06 -9.12
CA PHE A 100 3.87 -8.56 -9.04
C PHE A 100 3.97 -9.99 -8.52
N ALA A 101 3.05 -10.47 -7.66
CA ALA A 101 3.12 -11.83 -7.16
C ALA A 101 2.60 -12.87 -8.18
N HIS A 102 1.83 -12.48 -9.19
CA HIS A 102 1.58 -13.35 -10.34
C HIS A 102 2.80 -13.53 -11.23
N ILE A 103 3.67 -12.51 -11.33
CA ILE A 103 4.92 -12.59 -12.09
C ILE A 103 5.99 -13.35 -11.28
N ASN A 104 6.11 -13.02 -10.00
CA ASN A 104 7.04 -13.66 -9.08
C ASN A 104 6.33 -13.97 -7.75
N PRO A 105 5.97 -15.25 -7.49
CA PRO A 105 5.23 -15.66 -6.29
C PRO A 105 5.92 -15.30 -4.97
N ASP A 106 7.24 -15.11 -4.99
CA ASP A 106 8.02 -14.69 -3.83
C ASP A 106 7.89 -13.18 -3.51
N PHE A 107 7.20 -12.40 -4.35
CA PHE A 107 7.00 -10.96 -4.10
C PHE A 107 6.22 -10.71 -2.83
N LYS A 108 6.76 -9.84 -1.97
CA LYS A 108 6.11 -9.41 -0.72
C LYS A 108 6.01 -7.90 -0.66
N VAL A 109 5.02 -7.40 0.07
CA VAL A 109 4.82 -5.97 0.32
C VAL A 109 5.00 -5.69 1.82
N MET A 110 5.75 -4.64 2.14
CA MET A 110 5.81 -4.12 3.51
C MET A 110 4.48 -3.42 3.84
N VAL A 111 3.80 -3.91 4.86
CA VAL A 111 2.47 -3.43 5.25
C VAL A 111 2.41 -3.09 6.74
N ASN A 112 1.43 -2.27 7.14
CA ASN A 112 1.14 -2.06 8.56
C ASN A 112 0.76 -3.39 9.22
N ASN A 113 1.22 -3.60 10.45
CA ASN A 113 0.94 -4.81 11.24
C ASN A 113 -0.57 -5.13 11.37
N PHE A 114 -1.44 -4.12 11.27
CA PHE A 114 -2.90 -4.35 11.23
C PHE A 114 -3.31 -5.25 10.04
N LEU A 115 -2.63 -5.16 8.90
CA LEU A 115 -2.94 -5.93 7.69
C LEU A 115 -2.46 -7.39 7.76
N SER A 116 -1.64 -7.77 8.75
CA SER A 116 -1.28 -9.18 9.01
C SER A 116 -2.48 -10.05 9.39
N ARG A 117 -3.63 -9.45 9.68
CA ARG A 117 -4.90 -10.14 9.91
C ARG A 117 -5.55 -10.68 8.64
N ILE A 118 -5.08 -10.26 7.48
CA ILE A 118 -5.53 -10.77 6.19
C ILE A 118 -4.75 -12.06 5.92
N GLU A 119 -5.17 -13.16 6.59
CA GLU A 119 -4.49 -14.45 6.53
C GLU A 119 -4.20 -14.94 5.10
N PRO A 120 -5.11 -14.79 4.11
CA PRO A 120 -4.85 -15.18 2.74
C PRO A 120 -3.63 -14.50 2.10
N LEU A 121 -3.21 -13.32 2.59
CA LEU A 121 -2.05 -12.57 2.08
C LEU A 121 -0.79 -12.68 2.96
N ASN A 122 -0.80 -13.53 3.99
CA ASN A 122 0.32 -13.63 4.93
C ASN A 122 1.64 -13.98 4.25
N GLU A 123 1.61 -14.76 3.18
CA GLU A 123 2.81 -15.13 2.43
C GLU A 123 3.36 -13.96 1.58
N ASN A 124 2.50 -12.99 1.23
CA ASN A 124 2.87 -11.82 0.43
C ASN A 124 3.05 -10.55 1.26
N PHE A 125 2.91 -10.61 2.60
CA PHE A 125 3.05 -9.46 3.47
C PHE A 125 4.24 -9.58 4.43
N ILE A 126 4.94 -8.48 4.62
CA ILE A 126 5.89 -8.28 5.71
C ILE A 126 5.34 -7.19 6.61
N ALA A 127 4.81 -7.60 7.77
CA ALA A 127 4.21 -6.70 8.73
C ALA A 127 5.28 -5.84 9.43
N VAL A 128 5.05 -4.52 9.44
CA VAL A 128 5.87 -3.54 10.16
C VAL A 128 4.97 -2.62 10.96
N THR A 129 5.46 -2.13 12.09
CA THR A 129 4.78 -1.06 12.82
C THR A 129 5.38 0.27 12.39
N PRO A 130 4.60 1.18 11.75
CA PRO A 130 5.12 2.49 11.36
C PRO A 130 5.64 3.24 12.58
N THR A 131 6.89 3.67 12.55
CA THR A 131 7.42 4.57 13.57
C THR A 131 6.88 5.97 13.31
N GLY A 132 5.98 6.45 14.18
CA GLY A 132 5.45 7.81 14.12
C GLY A 132 6.53 8.88 14.33
N LYS A 133 6.15 10.16 14.20
CA LYS A 133 7.05 11.34 14.45
C LYS A 133 7.64 11.38 15.86
N ARG A 134 7.08 10.68 16.83
CA ARG A 134 7.70 10.44 18.13
C ARG A 134 8.66 9.27 17.97
N ARG A 135 9.91 9.45 18.35
CA ARG A 135 10.92 8.42 18.60
C ARG A 135 10.47 7.52 19.76
N GLU A 136 9.34 6.86 19.61
CA GLU A 136 9.04 5.72 20.45
C GLU A 136 10.04 4.63 20.06
N ALA A 137 10.65 4.02 21.05
CA ALA A 137 11.62 2.97 20.84
C ALA A 137 11.02 1.94 19.88
N ALA A 138 11.79 1.56 18.84
CA ALA A 138 11.33 0.60 17.84
C ALA A 138 10.81 -0.63 18.56
N THR A 139 9.53 -0.98 18.34
CA THR A 139 8.95 -2.16 18.97
C THR A 139 9.65 -3.41 18.46
N LYS A 140 9.59 -4.50 19.22
CA LYS A 140 10.17 -5.79 18.80
C LYS A 140 9.61 -6.24 17.45
N GLU A 141 8.32 -5.99 17.22
CA GLU A 141 7.61 -6.28 15.96
C GLU A 141 8.13 -5.44 14.80
N SER A 142 8.39 -4.15 15.03
CA SER A 142 8.98 -3.27 14.00
C SER A 142 10.37 -3.72 13.59
N ILE A 143 11.20 -4.11 14.57
CA ILE A 143 12.56 -4.64 14.32
C ILE A 143 12.48 -5.95 13.56
N ALA A 144 11.57 -6.85 13.93
CA ALA A 144 11.37 -8.13 13.24
C ALA A 144 10.93 -7.92 11.78
N GLY A 145 9.98 -7.01 11.53
CA GLY A 145 9.54 -6.68 10.18
C GLY A 145 10.67 -6.16 9.29
N VAL A 146 11.48 -5.21 9.79
CA VAL A 146 12.66 -4.71 9.05
C VAL A 146 13.68 -5.83 8.79
N ARG A 147 13.91 -6.72 9.77
CA ARG A 147 14.80 -7.87 9.60
C ARG A 147 14.29 -8.83 8.53
N ASN A 148 12.97 -9.09 8.50
CA ASN A 148 12.34 -9.93 7.49
C ASN A 148 12.45 -9.31 6.10
N ALA A 149 12.28 -7.98 5.98
CA ALA A 149 12.47 -7.27 4.72
C ALA A 149 13.92 -7.38 4.19
N ILE A 150 14.91 -7.22 5.08
CA ILE A 150 16.33 -7.41 4.72
C ILE A 150 16.60 -8.86 4.32
N LYS A 151 16.02 -9.83 5.05
CA LYS A 151 16.14 -11.25 4.72
C LYS A 151 15.55 -11.55 3.36
N GLN A 152 14.34 -11.07 3.06
CA GLN A 152 13.67 -11.21 1.76
C GLN A 152 14.60 -10.83 0.60
N LEU A 153 15.23 -9.64 0.70
CA LEU A 153 16.13 -9.13 -0.34
C LEU A 153 17.44 -9.93 -0.42
N LYS A 154 18.00 -10.36 0.72
CA LYS A 154 19.22 -11.21 0.75
C LYS A 154 18.98 -12.59 0.16
N ASP A 155 17.77 -13.12 0.29
CA ASP A 155 17.35 -14.40 -0.28
C ASP A 155 17.08 -14.28 -1.80
N GLY A 156 17.38 -13.15 -2.42
CA GLY A 156 17.18 -12.93 -3.86
C GLY A 156 15.73 -12.67 -4.25
N LYS A 157 14.86 -12.27 -3.31
CA LYS A 157 13.41 -12.14 -3.51
C LYS A 157 12.95 -10.69 -3.54
N PRO A 158 11.97 -10.32 -4.39
CA PRO A 158 11.54 -8.94 -4.55
C PRO A 158 10.65 -8.46 -3.39
N LEU A 159 10.64 -7.11 -3.19
CA LEU A 159 9.96 -6.45 -2.09
C LEU A 159 9.28 -5.14 -2.53
N GLY A 160 7.99 -4.99 -2.23
CA GLY A 160 7.24 -3.75 -2.43
C GLY A 160 7.24 -2.87 -1.17
N ILE A 161 7.47 -1.58 -1.35
CA ILE A 161 7.54 -0.61 -0.26
C ILE A 161 6.74 0.64 -0.61
N PHE A 162 5.96 1.14 0.35
CA PHE A 162 5.38 2.48 0.37
C PHE A 162 6.21 3.35 1.32
N PRO A 163 7.20 4.13 0.82
CA PRO A 163 8.22 4.72 1.68
C PRO A 163 7.70 5.80 2.64
N SER A 164 6.54 6.38 2.36
CA SER A 164 5.87 7.32 3.27
C SER A 164 5.38 6.65 4.57
N GLY A 165 5.09 5.34 4.51
CA GLY A 165 4.48 4.59 5.61
C GLY A 165 3.07 5.07 5.99
N ALA A 166 2.47 5.91 5.17
CA ALA A 166 1.14 6.47 5.38
C ALA A 166 0.44 6.77 4.06
N VAL A 167 -0.89 6.75 4.08
CA VAL A 167 -1.72 7.15 2.94
C VAL A 167 -1.45 8.60 2.56
N SER A 168 -1.38 8.90 1.26
CA SER A 168 -1.19 10.25 0.73
C SER A 168 -2.22 11.24 1.30
N ASP A 169 -1.80 12.47 1.51
CA ASP A 169 -2.61 13.56 2.04
C ASP A 169 -2.88 14.63 0.97
N LEU A 170 -3.92 15.43 1.17
CA LEU A 170 -4.07 16.69 0.45
C LEU A 170 -3.09 17.72 1.01
N SER A 171 -2.09 18.08 0.22
CA SER A 171 -1.17 19.17 0.54
C SER A 171 -1.81 20.50 0.17
N LEU A 172 -2.20 21.29 1.18
CA LEU A 172 -2.73 22.64 0.94
C LEU A 172 -1.67 23.57 0.33
N LYS A 173 -0.39 23.34 0.64
CA LYS A 173 0.73 24.13 0.13
C LYS A 173 0.95 23.90 -1.38
N GLU A 174 0.80 22.66 -1.82
CA GLU A 174 1.07 22.26 -3.20
C GLU A 174 -0.22 22.13 -4.04
N GLY A 175 -1.39 22.21 -3.42
CA GLY A 175 -2.68 22.08 -4.08
C GLY A 175 -2.96 20.68 -4.67
N CYS A 176 -2.21 19.67 -4.27
CA CYS A 176 -2.30 18.33 -4.82
C CYS A 176 -2.24 17.23 -3.77
N ILE A 177 -2.64 16.02 -4.17
CA ILE A 177 -2.56 14.83 -3.33
C ILE A 177 -1.17 14.23 -3.46
N ARG A 178 -0.47 14.14 -2.34
CA ARG A 178 0.90 13.58 -2.28
C ARG A 178 1.14 12.83 -0.98
N ASP A 179 2.12 11.94 -1.02
CA ASP A 179 2.66 11.32 0.17
C ASP A 179 3.30 12.37 1.10
N ARG A 180 3.20 12.10 2.37
CA ARG A 180 4.07 12.73 3.37
C ARG A 180 5.53 12.50 3.00
N GLU A 181 6.41 13.16 3.72
CA GLU A 181 7.85 12.93 3.58
C GLU A 181 8.16 11.43 3.72
N TRP A 182 8.94 10.89 2.79
CA TRP A 182 9.35 9.51 2.84
C TRP A 182 10.30 9.26 4.02
N GLN A 183 10.06 8.19 4.76
CA GLN A 183 10.74 7.93 6.02
C GLN A 183 12.23 7.62 5.80
N GLU A 184 13.09 8.37 6.50
CA GLU A 184 14.54 8.20 6.38
C GLU A 184 15.01 6.76 6.66
N ALA A 185 14.41 6.09 7.67
CA ALA A 185 14.74 4.72 8.00
C ALA A 185 14.49 3.76 6.83
N ILE A 186 13.41 3.98 6.06
CA ILE A 186 13.08 3.20 4.87
C ILE A 186 14.06 3.51 3.73
N ILE A 187 14.40 4.79 3.53
CA ILE A 187 15.39 5.18 2.52
C ILE A 187 16.76 4.56 2.82
N ARG A 188 17.19 4.53 4.10
CA ARG A 188 18.42 3.86 4.53
C ARG A 188 18.37 2.34 4.29
N LEU A 189 17.21 1.70 4.51
CA LEU A 189 17.02 0.29 4.19
C LEU A 189 17.20 0.05 2.69
N ILE A 190 16.52 0.84 1.83
CA ILE A 190 16.62 0.74 0.37
C ILE A 190 18.07 0.91 -0.08
N LYS A 191 18.75 1.97 0.38
CA LYS A 191 20.15 2.23 0.05
C LYS A 191 21.08 1.09 0.44
N LYS A 192 20.86 0.49 1.61
CA LYS A 192 21.67 -0.63 2.14
C LYS A 192 21.42 -1.93 1.35
N ALA A 193 20.28 -2.11 0.76
CA ALA A 193 19.93 -3.32 0.03
C ALA A 193 20.76 -3.50 -1.24
N ARG A 194 21.18 -2.42 -1.91
CA ARG A 194 21.99 -2.43 -3.13
C ARG A 194 21.39 -3.30 -4.25
N VAL A 195 20.09 -3.26 -4.40
CA VAL A 195 19.34 -3.95 -5.47
C VAL A 195 18.72 -2.95 -6.40
N SER A 196 18.28 -3.39 -7.57
CA SER A 196 17.54 -2.55 -8.50
C SER A 196 16.24 -2.05 -7.89
N ILE A 197 15.81 -0.85 -8.25
CA ILE A 197 14.58 -0.22 -7.76
C ILE A 197 13.65 0.00 -8.94
N VAL A 198 12.41 -0.44 -8.82
CA VAL A 198 11.36 -0.24 -9.81
C VAL A 198 10.38 0.80 -9.28
N PRO A 199 10.37 2.04 -9.82
CA PRO A 199 9.37 3.02 -9.47
C PRO A 199 8.00 2.59 -9.95
N VAL A 200 6.99 2.70 -9.08
CA VAL A 200 5.58 2.41 -9.40
C VAL A 200 4.74 3.61 -9.01
N ARG A 201 3.96 4.14 -9.94
CA ARG A 201 3.12 5.30 -9.69
C ARG A 201 1.64 4.96 -9.84
N PHE A 202 0.88 5.19 -8.80
CA PHE A 202 -0.58 5.27 -8.85
C PHE A 202 -0.98 6.68 -9.25
N PHE A 203 -1.63 6.85 -10.41
CA PHE A 203 -1.99 8.16 -10.96
C PHE A 203 -3.29 8.69 -10.42
N ASP A 204 -4.16 7.81 -9.93
CA ASP A 204 -5.47 8.14 -9.38
C ASP A 204 -5.49 7.96 -7.86
N GLY A 205 -6.63 8.17 -7.22
CA GLY A 205 -6.70 8.11 -5.76
C GLY A 205 -8.12 7.98 -5.21
N ASN A 206 -8.24 8.29 -3.94
CA ASN A 206 -9.51 8.31 -3.23
C ASN A 206 -10.36 9.54 -3.60
N SER A 207 -11.60 9.59 -3.11
CA SER A 207 -12.48 10.71 -3.37
C SER A 207 -11.96 12.03 -2.78
N LYS A 208 -12.30 13.15 -3.37
CA LYS A 208 -12.01 14.49 -2.80
C LYS A 208 -12.54 14.61 -1.37
N PHE A 209 -13.70 14.01 -1.10
CA PHE A 209 -14.30 13.99 0.22
C PHE A 209 -13.40 13.28 1.23
N TYR A 210 -12.81 12.13 0.87
CA TYR A 210 -11.86 11.41 1.72
C TYR A 210 -10.66 12.27 2.11
N TYR A 211 -10.06 12.96 1.14
CA TYR A 211 -8.90 13.81 1.42
C TYR A 211 -9.26 15.05 2.25
N ASN A 212 -10.43 15.66 1.99
CA ASN A 212 -10.90 16.79 2.79
C ASN A 212 -11.18 16.41 4.25
N LEU A 213 -11.66 15.20 4.52
CA LEU A 213 -11.78 14.69 5.90
C LEU A 213 -10.43 14.68 6.63
N GLY A 214 -9.34 14.43 5.91
CA GLY A 214 -7.99 14.44 6.47
C GLY A 214 -7.53 15.82 6.95
N LEU A 215 -8.11 16.90 6.42
CA LEU A 215 -7.86 18.28 6.89
C LEU A 215 -8.53 18.56 8.25
N ILE A 216 -9.62 17.84 8.55
CA ILE A 216 -10.34 17.96 9.82
C ILE A 216 -9.68 17.06 10.87
N ASP A 217 -9.62 15.75 10.61
CA ASP A 217 -8.97 14.77 11.48
C ASP A 217 -8.55 13.52 10.68
N TRP A 218 -7.27 13.14 10.82
CA TRP A 218 -6.72 11.99 10.10
C TRP A 218 -7.34 10.66 10.54
N LYS A 219 -7.83 10.56 11.79
CA LYS A 219 -8.47 9.33 12.31
C LYS A 219 -9.84 9.15 11.68
N VAL A 220 -10.62 10.24 11.56
CA VAL A 220 -11.93 10.24 10.88
C VAL A 220 -11.75 9.82 9.41
N ARG A 221 -10.72 10.33 8.75
CA ARG A 221 -10.38 9.92 7.39
C ARG A 221 -10.11 8.42 7.29
N LEU A 222 -9.32 7.83 8.22
CA LEU A 222 -9.03 6.40 8.21
C LEU A 222 -10.28 5.54 8.35
N LEU A 223 -11.25 5.96 9.17
CA LEU A 223 -12.54 5.26 9.29
C LEU A 223 -13.32 5.22 7.97
N ARG A 224 -13.07 6.15 7.06
CA ARG A 224 -13.69 6.20 5.73
C ARG A 224 -13.08 5.21 4.73
N LEU A 225 -11.85 4.70 4.95
CA LEU A 225 -11.15 3.79 4.02
C LEU A 225 -12.00 2.61 3.54
N PRO A 226 -12.74 1.88 4.40
CA PRO A 226 -13.60 0.77 3.95
C PRO A 226 -14.62 1.20 2.89
N SER A 227 -15.18 2.40 3.03
CA SER A 227 -16.12 2.95 2.03
C SER A 227 -15.43 3.33 0.72
N GLU A 228 -14.19 3.79 0.78
CA GLU A 228 -13.41 4.14 -0.42
C GLU A 228 -13.06 2.92 -1.26
N VAL A 229 -12.89 1.73 -0.66
CA VAL A 229 -12.70 0.48 -1.40
C VAL A 229 -13.85 0.25 -2.38
N PHE A 230 -15.10 0.35 -1.91
CA PHE A 230 -16.30 0.14 -2.75
C PHE A 230 -16.65 1.33 -3.66
N ASN A 231 -15.98 2.44 -3.51
CA ASN A 231 -16.17 3.64 -4.32
C ASN A 231 -15.34 3.62 -5.62
N LYS A 232 -14.62 2.52 -5.89
CA LYS A 232 -13.75 2.40 -7.07
C LYS A 232 -14.43 1.72 -8.26
N ARG A 233 -15.56 1.09 -8.06
CA ARG A 233 -16.31 0.45 -9.15
C ARG A 233 -16.57 1.42 -10.29
N GLY A 234 -16.13 1.06 -11.50
CA GLY A 234 -16.30 1.89 -12.70
C GLY A 234 -15.46 3.17 -12.72
N LYS A 235 -14.47 3.31 -11.84
CA LYS A 235 -13.50 4.41 -11.86
C LYS A 235 -12.18 3.93 -12.42
N GLU A 236 -11.47 4.85 -13.05
CA GLU A 236 -10.11 4.59 -13.49
C GLU A 236 -9.20 4.37 -12.30
N VAL A 237 -8.38 3.33 -12.38
CA VAL A 237 -7.30 3.02 -11.47
C VAL A 237 -6.08 2.70 -12.33
N ARG A 238 -5.18 3.66 -12.47
CA ARG A 238 -4.02 3.57 -13.37
C ARG A 238 -2.73 3.44 -12.58
N VAL A 239 -1.93 2.46 -12.97
CA VAL A 239 -0.63 2.14 -12.37
C VAL A 239 0.43 2.22 -13.44
N GLY A 240 1.43 3.06 -13.28
CA GLY A 240 2.59 3.14 -14.18
C GLY A 240 3.80 2.45 -13.59
N ILE A 241 4.51 1.72 -14.42
CA ILE A 241 5.77 1.05 -14.09
C ILE A 241 6.92 1.83 -14.74
N GLY A 242 7.77 2.42 -13.91
CA GLY A 242 8.94 3.17 -14.39
C GLY A 242 10.12 2.27 -14.73
N SER A 243 11.07 2.82 -15.46
CA SER A 243 12.32 2.11 -15.76
C SER A 243 13.08 1.75 -14.48
N PRO A 244 13.60 0.52 -14.38
CA PRO A 244 14.39 0.11 -13.25
C PRO A 244 15.61 1.00 -13.03
N ILE A 245 15.80 1.47 -11.80
CA ILE A 245 17.00 2.22 -11.37
C ILE A 245 18.03 1.21 -10.91
N LEU A 246 19.12 1.11 -11.63
CA LEU A 246 20.17 0.13 -11.34
C LEU A 246 21.00 0.51 -10.10
N PRO A 247 21.66 -0.44 -9.42
CA PRO A 247 22.50 -0.15 -8.26
C PRO A 247 23.60 0.89 -8.56
N GLN A 248 24.18 0.88 -9.77
CA GLN A 248 25.22 1.84 -10.20
C GLN A 248 24.69 3.29 -10.23
N GLU A 249 23.46 3.50 -10.65
CA GLU A 249 22.82 4.83 -10.68
C GLU A 249 22.57 5.36 -9.27
N GLN A 250 22.38 4.46 -8.30
CA GLN A 250 22.13 4.80 -6.90
C GLN A 250 23.43 5.23 -6.18
N GLU A 251 24.60 4.79 -6.63
CA GLU A 251 25.91 5.10 -6.02
C GLU A 251 26.26 6.57 -6.08
N GLY A 252 25.72 7.32 -7.05
CA GLY A 252 25.93 8.76 -7.19
C GLY A 252 25.38 9.61 -6.04
N TYR A 253 24.50 9.05 -5.22
CA TYR A 253 23.84 9.76 -4.12
C TYR A 253 24.49 9.44 -2.78
N SER A 254 25.44 10.25 -2.30
CA SER A 254 26.08 10.09 -0.98
C SER A 254 25.16 10.55 0.16
N ASP A 255 24.52 11.72 0.03
CA ASP A 255 23.57 12.26 0.99
C ASP A 255 22.24 11.52 0.96
N ILE A 256 21.66 11.29 2.15
CA ILE A 256 20.42 10.51 2.27
C ILE A 256 19.19 11.32 1.85
N ASN A 257 19.22 12.63 1.97
CA ASN A 257 18.11 13.48 1.56
C ASN A 257 18.07 13.66 0.04
N ASP A 258 19.25 13.78 -0.59
CA ASP A 258 19.36 13.81 -2.05
C ASP A 258 18.89 12.49 -2.64
N TYR A 259 19.31 11.37 -2.06
CA TYR A 259 18.86 10.03 -2.47
C TYR A 259 17.34 9.86 -2.28
N ARG A 260 16.78 10.31 -1.14
CA ARG A 260 15.33 10.31 -0.90
C ARG A 260 14.59 11.14 -1.94
N THR A 261 15.11 12.32 -2.26
CA THR A 261 14.53 13.21 -3.26
C THR A 261 14.54 12.55 -4.63
N PHE A 262 15.66 11.99 -5.05
CA PHE A 262 15.80 11.26 -6.30
C PHE A 262 14.77 10.12 -6.41
N LEU A 263 14.70 9.26 -5.42
CA LEU A 263 13.73 8.14 -5.42
C LEU A 263 12.28 8.62 -5.43
N ARG A 264 11.96 9.67 -4.68
CA ARG A 264 10.61 10.23 -4.67
C ARG A 264 10.26 10.86 -6.01
N GLU A 265 11.19 11.53 -6.63
CA GLU A 265 11.00 12.13 -7.95
C GLU A 265 10.84 11.09 -9.05
N SER A 266 11.56 9.95 -8.99
CA SER A 266 11.39 8.87 -9.96
C SER A 266 9.95 8.33 -9.99
N VAL A 267 9.21 8.43 -8.88
CA VAL A 267 7.79 8.09 -8.82
C VAL A 267 6.93 9.29 -9.27
N TYR A 268 7.12 10.47 -8.66
CA TYR A 268 6.20 11.59 -8.87
C TYR A 268 6.38 12.35 -10.18
N LYS A 269 7.57 12.30 -10.82
CA LYS A 269 7.84 12.86 -12.13
C LYS A 269 7.66 11.86 -13.27
N MET A 270 7.30 10.59 -12.97
CA MET A 270 6.93 9.63 -14.01
C MET A 270 5.82 10.24 -14.86
N GLU A 271 6.06 10.34 -16.16
CA GLU A 271 5.04 10.77 -17.11
C GLU A 271 3.89 9.78 -17.15
N LEU A 272 2.71 10.26 -17.54
CA LEU A 272 1.56 9.38 -17.71
C LEU A 272 1.83 8.46 -18.90
N PRO A 273 1.96 7.14 -18.72
CA PRO A 273 2.16 6.21 -19.81
C PRO A 273 1.05 6.34 -20.87
N THR A 274 1.41 6.08 -22.12
CA THR A 274 0.45 6.09 -23.24
C THR A 274 -0.01 4.68 -23.64
N ASP A 275 0.63 3.66 -23.08
CA ASP A 275 0.44 2.23 -23.35
C ASP A 275 -0.40 1.51 -22.30
N PHE A 276 -1.37 2.21 -21.69
CA PHE A 276 -2.23 1.60 -20.67
C PHE A 276 -3.06 0.44 -21.21
N GLU A 277 -2.94 -0.72 -20.57
CA GLU A 277 -3.77 -1.90 -20.80
C GLU A 277 -4.46 -2.34 -19.52
N PHE A 278 -5.73 -2.83 -19.63
CA PHE A 278 -6.44 -3.40 -18.50
C PHE A 278 -5.76 -4.70 -18.05
N ILE A 279 -5.70 -4.91 -16.73
CA ILE A 279 -5.09 -6.12 -16.17
C ILE A 279 -5.79 -7.39 -16.66
N SER A 280 -7.10 -7.35 -16.89
CA SER A 280 -7.90 -8.43 -17.46
C SER A 280 -7.48 -8.82 -18.87
N LYS A 281 -6.80 -7.94 -19.61
CA LYS A 281 -6.22 -8.23 -20.93
C LYS A 281 -4.77 -8.71 -20.88
N ILE A 282 -4.02 -8.27 -19.87
CA ILE A 282 -2.63 -8.66 -19.66
C ILE A 282 -2.55 -10.07 -19.08
N ARG A 283 -3.52 -10.43 -18.26
CA ARG A 283 -3.67 -11.75 -17.64
C ARG A 283 -5.08 -12.28 -17.94
N PRO A 284 -5.24 -13.10 -18.94
CA PRO A 284 -6.53 -13.73 -19.28
C PRO A 284 -6.99 -14.74 -18.20
#